data_11076b13a478f2b19d656e476ae04282
#
_entry.id   11076b13a478f2b19d656e476ae04282
#
_cell.length_a   1.000
_cell.length_b   1.000
_cell.length_c   1.000
_cell.angle_alpha   90.00
_cell.angle_beta   90.00
_cell.angle_gamma   90.00
#
_symmetry.space_group_name_H-M   'P 1'
#
loop_
_entity.id
_entity.type
_entity.pdbx_description
1 polymer ?
#
loop_
_entity_poly.entity_id
_entity_poly.type
_entity_poly.pdbx_seq_one_letter_code
_entity_poly.pdbx_strand_id
1 'polypeptide(L)'
;MSNVLPVEDLSKTYLEHSMVINNFVIKIGSQIKDSLCRVFGDSVQYEWRENDDKVMIPDVSIICNLRDRKNISFTGIPRFVMEVLSNATEEYDRHEKMNIYCKVGVSEYWIVD
;
A
#
# COMPACT_ATOMS: atom_id res chain seq x y z
N MET A 1 4.19 9.23 31.29
CA MET A 1 3.81 10.19 30.26
C MET A 1 4.94 10.56 29.35
N SER A 2 6.10 10.70 29.90
CA SER A 2 7.26 11.13 29.11
C SER A 2 7.64 10.15 28.01
N ASN A 3 7.19 8.89 28.11
CA ASN A 3 7.54 7.90 27.11
C ASN A 3 6.63 7.92 25.88
N VAL A 4 5.63 8.74 25.93
CA VAL A 4 4.67 8.86 24.84
C VAL A 4 5.10 10.03 23.97
N LEU A 5 5.09 9.82 22.65
CA LEU A 5 5.38 10.90 21.73
C LEU A 5 4.35 12.01 21.89
N PRO A 6 4.77 13.27 21.78
CA PRO A 6 3.82 14.37 21.76
C PRO A 6 2.78 14.17 20.68
N VAL A 7 1.56 14.57 20.98
CA VAL A 7 0.47 14.41 20.03
C VAL A 7 0.75 15.09 18.71
N GLU A 8 1.35 16.27 18.76
CA GLU A 8 1.68 17.00 17.55
C GLU A 8 2.70 16.29 16.69
N ASP A 9 3.66 15.57 17.28
CA ASP A 9 4.64 14.82 16.51
C ASP A 9 3.99 13.63 15.80
N LEU A 10 3.12 12.92 16.49
CA LEU A 10 2.38 11.82 15.89
C LEU A 10 1.46 12.32 14.78
N SER A 11 0.76 13.41 15.02
CA SER A 11 -0.13 14.00 14.03
C SER A 11 0.64 14.43 12.79
N LYS A 12 1.80 15.03 12.98
CA LYS A 12 2.63 15.49 11.87
C LYS A 12 3.07 14.31 11.01
N THR A 13 3.59 13.25 11.64
CA THR A 13 4.02 12.05 10.92
C THR A 13 2.86 11.40 10.18
N TYR A 14 1.73 11.28 10.85
CA TYR A 14 0.55 10.69 10.26
C TYR A 14 0.04 11.51 9.08
N LEU A 15 -0.03 12.82 9.24
CA LEU A 15 -0.51 13.70 8.19
C LEU A 15 0.42 13.70 6.98
N GLU A 16 1.71 13.72 7.20
CA GLU A 16 2.69 13.66 6.10
C GLU A 16 2.55 12.37 5.32
N HIS A 17 2.43 11.26 6.01
CA HIS A 17 2.20 9.95 5.41
C HIS A 17 0.93 9.96 4.56
N SER A 18 -0.16 10.44 5.13
CA SER A 18 -1.45 10.51 4.44
C SER A 18 -1.40 11.45 3.23
N MET A 19 -0.69 12.55 3.34
CA MET A 19 -0.57 13.52 2.24
C MET A 19 0.19 12.91 1.05
N VAL A 20 1.24 12.18 1.31
CA VAL A 20 1.99 11.50 0.24
C VAL A 20 1.09 10.50 -0.48
N ILE A 21 0.37 9.68 0.27
CA ILE A 21 -0.54 8.70 -0.30
C ILE A 21 -1.61 9.39 -1.15
N ASN A 22 -2.27 10.39 -0.58
CA ASN A 22 -3.36 11.05 -1.27
C ASN A 22 -2.90 11.79 -2.51
N ASN A 23 -1.76 12.46 -2.45
CA ASN A 23 -1.21 13.16 -3.61
C ASN A 23 -0.89 12.19 -4.74
N PHE A 24 -0.34 11.03 -4.40
CA PHE A 24 -0.03 10.02 -5.41
C PHE A 24 -1.33 9.48 -6.03
N VAL A 25 -2.31 9.15 -5.20
CA VAL A 25 -3.58 8.60 -5.68
C VAL A 25 -4.28 9.59 -6.63
N ILE A 26 -4.31 10.85 -6.27
CA ILE A 26 -4.94 11.88 -7.12
C ILE A 26 -4.20 11.99 -8.45
N LYS A 27 -2.90 12.10 -8.40
CA LYS A 27 -2.09 12.33 -9.60
C LYS A 27 -2.14 11.15 -10.54
N ILE A 28 -1.92 9.95 -10.03
CA ILE A 28 -1.94 8.74 -10.85
C ILE A 28 -3.36 8.41 -11.27
N GLY A 29 -4.32 8.58 -10.38
CA GLY A 29 -5.72 8.32 -10.69
C GLY A 29 -6.22 9.10 -11.89
N SER A 30 -5.82 10.37 -11.99
CA SER A 30 -6.22 11.19 -13.14
C SER A 30 -5.56 10.72 -14.44
N GLN A 31 -4.39 10.10 -14.36
CA GLN A 31 -3.70 9.61 -15.56
C GLN A 31 -4.25 8.28 -16.07
N ILE A 32 -4.78 7.44 -15.19
CA ILE A 32 -5.22 6.10 -15.56
C ILE A 32 -6.74 5.94 -15.56
N LYS A 33 -7.48 7.02 -15.37
CA LYS A 33 -8.94 6.95 -15.20
C LYS A 33 -9.67 6.32 -16.38
N ASP A 34 -9.12 6.42 -17.57
CA ASP A 34 -9.74 5.86 -18.78
C ASP A 34 -9.26 4.45 -19.11
N SER A 35 -8.42 3.89 -18.28
CA SER A 35 -7.94 2.53 -18.44
C SER A 35 -8.78 1.55 -17.64
N LEU A 36 -8.45 0.26 -17.76
CA LEU A 36 -9.08 -0.77 -16.93
C LEU A 36 -8.50 -0.81 -15.51
N CYS A 37 -7.43 -0.08 -15.29
CA CYS A 37 -6.73 -0.11 -14.00
C CYS A 37 -7.25 0.97 -13.07
N ARG A 38 -7.12 0.72 -11.78
CA ARG A 38 -7.47 1.70 -10.75
C ARG A 38 -6.38 1.77 -9.70
N VAL A 39 -6.18 2.97 -9.18
CA VAL A 39 -5.26 3.20 -8.07
C VAL A 39 -6.05 3.29 -6.78
N PHE A 40 -5.53 2.65 -5.74
CA PHE A 40 -6.12 2.69 -4.41
C PHE A 40 -5.07 3.12 -3.40
N GLY A 41 -5.52 3.86 -2.39
CA GLY A 41 -4.73 4.11 -1.21
C GLY A 41 -4.79 2.94 -0.23
N ASP A 42 -4.59 3.23 1.03
CA ASP A 42 -4.45 2.21 2.07
C ASP A 42 -5.78 1.68 2.62
N SER A 43 -6.84 1.75 1.84
CA SER A 43 -8.17 1.33 2.25
C SER A 43 -8.62 0.00 1.65
N VAL A 44 -7.81 -0.61 0.80
CA VAL A 44 -8.18 -1.89 0.17
C VAL A 44 -7.22 -2.98 0.60
N GLN A 45 -7.74 -4.18 0.61
CA GLN A 45 -6.94 -5.31 1.06
C GLN A 45 -6.86 -6.39 -0.01
N TYR A 46 -5.82 -7.17 0.09
CA TYR A 46 -5.52 -8.28 -0.80
C TYR A 46 -5.36 -9.55 0.01
N GLU A 47 -5.78 -10.66 -0.58
CA GLU A 47 -5.52 -11.99 -0.03
C GLU A 47 -5.03 -12.86 -1.18
N TRP A 48 -3.77 -13.24 -1.13
CA TRP A 48 -3.16 -14.03 -2.20
C TRP A 48 -2.84 -15.43 -1.71
N ARG A 49 -3.19 -16.41 -2.52
CA ARG A 49 -2.86 -17.80 -2.22
C ARG A 49 -1.35 -17.98 -2.02
N GLU A 50 -0.56 -17.27 -2.83
CA GLU A 50 0.90 -17.32 -2.76
C GLU A 50 1.45 -16.81 -1.43
N ASN A 51 0.64 -16.14 -0.65
CA ASN A 51 1.02 -15.62 0.67
C ASN A 51 0.14 -16.23 1.77
N ASP A 52 -0.27 -17.48 1.58
CA ASP A 52 -1.07 -18.24 2.56
C ASP A 52 -2.39 -17.54 2.91
N ASP A 53 -2.96 -16.81 1.96
CA ASP A 53 -4.20 -16.05 2.12
C ASP A 53 -4.16 -15.04 3.27
N LYS A 54 -2.99 -14.57 3.64
CA LYS A 54 -2.86 -13.52 4.64
C LYS A 54 -3.25 -12.18 4.04
N VAL A 55 -3.93 -11.38 4.85
CA VAL A 55 -4.38 -10.05 4.41
C VAL A 55 -3.20 -9.10 4.31
N MET A 56 -3.10 -8.42 3.18
CA MET A 56 -2.12 -7.35 2.95
C MET A 56 -2.87 -6.08 2.58
N ILE A 57 -2.43 -4.96 3.15
CA ILE A 57 -3.02 -3.65 2.87
C ILE A 57 -1.89 -2.70 2.48
N PRO A 58 -1.56 -2.60 1.18
CA PRO A 58 -0.52 -1.68 0.74
C PRO A 58 -0.92 -0.23 0.95
N ASP A 59 0.05 0.64 1.14
CA ASP A 59 -0.23 2.08 1.21
C ASP A 59 -0.81 2.60 -0.10
N VAL A 60 -0.28 2.14 -1.22
CA VAL A 60 -0.83 2.44 -2.54
C VAL A 60 -0.70 1.21 -3.41
N SER A 61 -1.71 0.96 -4.24
CA SER A 61 -1.63 -0.12 -5.22
C SER A 61 -2.37 0.26 -6.49
N ILE A 62 -1.92 -0.29 -7.60
CA ILE A 62 -2.61 -0.17 -8.89
C ILE A 62 -2.97 -1.57 -9.35
N ILE A 63 -4.25 -1.81 -9.53
CA ILE A 63 -4.73 -3.11 -9.95
C ILE A 63 -5.61 -2.96 -11.19
N CYS A 64 -5.47 -3.89 -12.11
CA CYS A 64 -6.20 -3.86 -13.36
C CYS A 64 -7.26 -4.96 -13.42
N ASN A 65 -7.09 -6.02 -12.65
CA ASN A 65 -8.08 -7.09 -12.60
C ASN A 65 -9.01 -6.88 -11.39
N LEU A 66 -10.04 -6.08 -11.57
CA LEU A 66 -10.94 -5.71 -10.49
C LEU A 66 -11.98 -6.78 -10.18
N ARG A 67 -12.07 -7.81 -10.99
CA ARG A 67 -13.11 -8.84 -10.82
C ARG A 67 -12.71 -9.96 -9.88
N ASP A 68 -11.43 -10.21 -9.74
CA ASP A 68 -10.95 -11.30 -8.89
C ASP A 68 -11.00 -10.87 -7.44
N ARG A 69 -12.01 -11.34 -6.74
CA ARG A 69 -12.31 -10.95 -5.36
C ARG A 69 -12.69 -12.15 -4.53
N LYS A 70 -12.39 -12.04 -3.26
CA LYS A 70 -12.83 -12.98 -2.23
C LYS A 70 -13.36 -12.15 -1.07
N ASN A 71 -14.67 -12.10 -0.90
CA ASN A 71 -15.30 -11.22 0.09
C ASN A 71 -14.92 -9.77 -0.19
N ILE A 72 -14.22 -9.11 0.74
CA ILE A 72 -13.84 -7.71 0.64
C ILE A 72 -12.41 -7.54 0.13
N SER A 73 -11.75 -8.63 -0.28
CA SER A 73 -10.36 -8.59 -0.70
C SER A 73 -10.24 -8.82 -2.19
N PHE A 74 -9.28 -8.14 -2.81
CA PHE A 74 -8.83 -8.51 -4.14
C PHE A 74 -7.94 -9.74 -4.05
N THR A 75 -8.07 -10.65 -4.99
CA THR A 75 -7.21 -11.83 -5.08
C THR A 75 -6.26 -11.77 -6.27
N GLY A 76 -6.48 -10.80 -7.16
CA GLY A 76 -5.56 -10.55 -8.26
C GLY A 76 -4.29 -9.87 -7.77
N ILE A 77 -3.25 -9.92 -8.60
CA ILE A 77 -1.95 -9.35 -8.27
C ILE A 77 -1.88 -7.92 -8.83
N PRO A 78 -1.65 -6.93 -7.99
CA PRO A 78 -1.50 -5.56 -8.49
C PRO A 78 -0.23 -5.41 -9.31
N ARG A 79 -0.27 -4.51 -10.27
CA ARG A 79 0.90 -4.20 -11.10
C ARG A 79 1.91 -3.34 -10.38
N PHE A 80 1.44 -2.56 -9.42
CA PHE A 80 2.28 -1.61 -8.72
C PHE A 80 1.87 -1.56 -7.26
N VAL A 81 2.85 -1.53 -6.37
CA VAL A 81 2.64 -1.32 -4.95
C VAL A 81 3.65 -0.29 -4.48
N MET A 82 3.21 0.64 -3.65
CA MET A 82 4.07 1.62 -3.01
C MET A 82 3.84 1.58 -1.51
N GLU A 83 4.93 1.58 -0.76
CA GLU A 83 4.88 1.68 0.69
C GLU A 83 5.55 2.98 1.10
N VAL A 84 4.88 3.74 1.95
CA VAL A 84 5.39 5.02 2.44
C VAL A 84 5.86 4.82 3.86
N LEU A 85 7.14 5.03 4.09
CA LEU A 85 7.74 4.81 5.40
C LEU A 85 7.39 5.95 6.34
N SER A 86 7.11 5.64 7.58
CA SER A 86 6.69 6.65 8.54
C SER A 86 7.41 6.59 9.87
N ASN A 87 8.10 5.54 10.21
CA ASN A 87 8.75 5.44 11.51
C ASN A 87 9.71 4.27 11.70
N ALA A 88 10.21 4.13 12.89
CA ALA A 88 11.42 3.39 13.18
C ALA A 88 11.36 1.87 13.06
N THR A 89 10.18 1.28 13.12
CA THR A 89 10.05 -0.18 13.01
C THR A 89 10.04 -0.68 11.59
N GLU A 90 10.21 0.20 10.67
CA GLU A 90 9.93 -0.03 9.27
C GLU A 90 10.93 -0.88 8.55
N GLU A 91 12.15 -0.93 9.04
CA GLU A 91 13.17 -1.68 8.32
C GLU A 91 12.82 -3.16 8.25
N TYR A 92 12.36 -3.71 9.35
CA TYR A 92 11.93 -5.10 9.40
C TYR A 92 10.70 -5.30 8.50
N ASP A 93 9.70 -4.43 8.64
CA ASP A 93 8.48 -4.51 7.84
C ASP A 93 8.77 -4.36 6.35
N ARG A 94 9.70 -3.50 6.01
CA ARG A 94 10.09 -3.27 4.63
C ARG A 94 10.64 -4.53 3.97
N HIS A 95 11.55 -5.22 4.63
CA HIS A 95 12.13 -6.45 4.10
C HIS A 95 11.09 -7.53 3.94
N GLU A 96 10.26 -7.71 4.93
CA GLU A 96 9.21 -8.72 4.90
C GLU A 96 8.21 -8.43 3.79
N LYS A 97 7.74 -7.20 3.69
CA LYS A 97 6.78 -6.80 2.66
C LYS A 97 7.38 -6.93 1.27
N MET A 98 8.61 -6.50 1.10
CA MET A 98 9.29 -6.63 -0.20
C MET A 98 9.35 -8.08 -0.64
N ASN A 99 9.68 -8.98 0.27
CA ASN A 99 9.73 -10.40 -0.04
C ASN A 99 8.36 -10.93 -0.46
N ILE A 100 7.31 -10.50 0.23
CA ILE A 100 5.95 -10.91 -0.10
C ILE A 100 5.55 -10.42 -1.48
N TYR A 101 5.76 -9.14 -1.76
CA TYR A 101 5.37 -8.57 -3.06
C TYR A 101 6.14 -9.19 -4.21
N CYS A 102 7.42 -9.46 -4.01
CA CYS A 102 8.22 -10.17 -5.02
C CYS A 102 7.70 -11.60 -5.22
N LYS A 103 7.41 -12.28 -4.14
CA LYS A 103 6.95 -13.68 -4.19
C LYS A 103 5.63 -13.82 -4.93
N VAL A 104 4.69 -12.91 -4.71
CA VAL A 104 3.39 -13.00 -5.37
C VAL A 104 3.40 -12.46 -6.80
N GLY A 105 4.44 -11.76 -7.20
CA GLY A 105 4.60 -11.34 -8.59
C GLY A 105 4.17 -9.91 -8.89
N VAL A 106 4.23 -9.02 -7.93
CA VAL A 106 4.00 -7.58 -8.18
C VAL A 106 5.08 -7.09 -9.13
N SER A 107 4.67 -6.41 -10.21
CA SER A 107 5.60 -6.02 -11.26
C SER A 107 6.52 -4.89 -10.84
N GLU A 108 6.03 -3.97 -10.04
CA GLU A 108 6.80 -2.79 -9.66
C GLU A 108 6.50 -2.44 -8.20
N TYR A 109 7.55 -2.25 -7.43
CA TYR A 109 7.43 -1.96 -6.00
C TYR A 109 8.29 -0.75 -5.65
N TRP A 110 7.68 0.26 -5.06
CA TRP A 110 8.37 1.49 -4.64
C TRP A 110 8.31 1.65 -3.14
N ILE A 111 9.40 2.15 -2.58
CA ILE A 111 9.48 2.54 -1.18
C ILE A 111 9.76 4.04 -1.16
N VAL A 112 8.96 4.78 -0.42
CA VAL A 112 9.07 6.23 -0.31
C VAL A 112 9.34 6.59 1.14
N ASP A 113 10.40 7.35 1.33
CA ASP A 113 10.76 7.86 2.65
C ASP A 113 10.04 9.15 2.96
#